data_2b6cfaeec52aeb409ebaca3022e70891
#
_entry.id   2b6cfaeec52aeb409ebaca3022e70891
#
_cell.length_a   1.000
_cell.length_b   1.000
_cell.length_c   1.000
_cell.angle_alpha   90.00
_cell.angle_beta   90.00
_cell.angle_gamma   90.00
#
_symmetry.space_group_name_H-M   'P 1'
#
loop_
_entity.id
_entity.type
_entity.pdbx_description
1 polymer ?
#
loop_
_entity_poly.entity_id
_entity_poly.type
_entity_poly.pdbx_seq_one_letter_code
_entity_poly.pdbx_strand_id
1 'polypeptide(L)'
;NTEKALKMTDLNCKASLILIKEFIKRFNKENSEKKILAVASAAAFCPAPYMAEYYATKAYLFRLVLGYRQELIDQKSKVKISILCPGPVKTNFEEVANVKFQIKSLSAEKVVKYTIKKQKKNKTVIVPGAMIKCGHFLSKFANEKFACKVLDKVAKNPNN
;
A
#
# COMPACT_ATOMS: atom_id res chain seq x y z
N ASN A 1 21.45 4.09 2.24
CA ASN A 1 21.97 5.07 1.27
C ASN A 1 20.90 6.15 1.04
N THR A 2 21.20 7.39 1.45
CA THR A 2 20.28 8.55 1.40
C THR A 2 19.75 8.83 -0.01
N GLU A 3 20.58 8.73 -1.03
CA GLU A 3 20.16 8.97 -2.42
C GLU A 3 19.06 7.98 -2.88
N LYS A 4 19.22 6.70 -2.54
CA LYS A 4 18.18 5.68 -2.84
C LYS A 4 16.89 5.97 -2.08
N ALA A 5 16.97 6.41 -0.82
CA ALA A 5 15.81 6.77 -0.01
C ALA A 5 15.06 7.97 -0.60
N LEU A 6 15.78 9.00 -1.04
CA LEU A 6 15.21 10.17 -1.71
C LEU A 6 14.51 9.80 -3.04
N LYS A 7 15.17 9.02 -3.90
CA LYS A 7 14.56 8.53 -5.16
C LYS A 7 13.29 7.70 -4.88
N MET A 8 13.30 6.85 -3.86
CA MET A 8 12.12 6.08 -3.47
C MET A 8 10.99 6.98 -2.96
N THR A 9 11.31 8.03 -2.20
CA THR A 9 10.34 9.01 -1.70
C THR A 9 9.74 9.80 -2.87
N ASP A 10 10.53 10.25 -3.81
CA ASP A 10 10.06 10.95 -5.01
C ASP A 10 9.11 10.05 -5.83
N LEU A 11 9.46 8.79 -6.04
CA LEU A 11 8.63 7.85 -6.79
C LEU A 11 7.35 7.48 -6.02
N ASN A 12 7.46 7.07 -4.76
CA ASN A 12 6.34 6.55 -4.00
C ASN A 12 5.40 7.64 -3.47
N CYS A 13 5.91 8.85 -3.19
CA CYS A 13 5.11 9.93 -2.62
C CYS A 13 4.80 11.01 -3.66
N LYS A 14 5.80 11.70 -4.21
CA LYS A 14 5.57 12.84 -5.13
C LYS A 14 4.89 12.40 -6.42
N ALA A 15 5.42 11.41 -7.12
CA ALA A 15 4.83 10.94 -8.37
C ALA A 15 3.42 10.39 -8.14
N SER A 16 3.21 9.63 -7.07
CA SER A 16 1.88 9.11 -6.72
C SER A 16 0.88 10.23 -6.43
N LEU A 17 1.29 11.27 -5.68
CA LEU A 17 0.45 12.45 -5.41
C LEU A 17 0.04 13.14 -6.70
N ILE A 18 1.01 13.44 -7.58
CA ILE A 18 0.77 14.13 -8.84
C ILE A 18 -0.21 13.35 -9.72
N LEU A 19 0.08 12.04 -9.93
CA LEU A 19 -0.75 11.18 -10.77
C LEU A 19 -2.18 11.05 -10.24
N ILE A 20 -2.35 10.83 -8.93
CA ILE A 20 -3.69 10.70 -8.34
C ILE A 20 -4.48 12.00 -8.51
N LYS A 21 -3.88 13.17 -8.23
CA LYS A 21 -4.54 14.46 -8.39
C LYS A 21 -4.94 14.72 -9.84
N GLU A 22 -4.05 14.48 -10.79
CA GLU A 22 -4.34 14.68 -12.21
C GLU A 22 -5.42 13.71 -12.71
N PHE A 23 -5.41 12.44 -12.32
CA PHE A 23 -6.47 11.51 -12.67
C PHE A 23 -7.82 11.90 -12.06
N ILE A 24 -7.87 12.30 -10.79
CA ILE A 24 -9.10 12.78 -10.16
C ILE A 24 -9.65 13.99 -10.90
N LYS A 25 -8.81 15.00 -11.19
CA LYS A 25 -9.18 16.21 -11.92
C LYS A 25 -9.73 15.89 -13.31
N ARG A 26 -9.02 15.04 -14.07
CA ARG A 26 -9.42 14.62 -15.41
C ARG A 26 -10.74 13.86 -15.40
N PHE A 27 -10.86 12.84 -14.53
CA PHE A 27 -12.04 11.99 -14.51
C PHE A 27 -13.29 12.68 -13.97
N ASN A 28 -13.14 13.65 -13.07
CA ASN A 28 -14.25 14.50 -12.64
C ASN A 28 -14.80 15.36 -13.80
N LYS A 29 -13.93 15.87 -14.68
CA LYS A 29 -14.36 16.59 -15.89
C LYS A 29 -15.14 15.71 -16.86
N GLU A 30 -14.77 14.44 -17.00
CA GLU A 30 -15.46 13.48 -17.85
C GLU A 30 -16.84 13.09 -17.31
N ASN A 31 -17.14 13.38 -16.04
CA ASN A 31 -18.41 13.10 -15.35
C ASN A 31 -18.93 11.66 -15.53
N SER A 32 -18.04 10.70 -15.68
CA SER A 32 -18.32 9.26 -15.86
C SER A 32 -17.74 8.42 -14.73
N GLU A 33 -18.28 7.21 -14.51
CA GLU A 33 -17.73 6.31 -13.50
C GLU A 33 -16.32 5.87 -13.90
N LYS A 34 -15.34 6.27 -13.11
CA LYS A 34 -13.92 5.88 -13.27
C LYS A 34 -13.39 5.32 -11.98
N LYS A 35 -12.42 4.41 -12.10
CA LYS A 35 -11.81 3.74 -10.95
C LYS A 35 -10.30 3.91 -10.97
N ILE A 36 -9.76 4.46 -9.90
CA ILE A 36 -8.33 4.58 -9.66
C ILE A 36 -7.92 3.48 -8.68
N LEU A 37 -6.83 2.78 -8.96
CA LEU A 37 -6.22 1.81 -8.07
C LEU A 37 -4.80 2.26 -7.74
N ALA A 38 -4.56 2.66 -6.51
CA ALA A 38 -3.22 2.88 -5.99
C ALA A 38 -2.66 1.58 -5.39
N VAL A 39 -1.36 1.36 -5.54
CA VAL A 39 -0.69 0.15 -5.04
C VAL A 39 0.30 0.55 -3.94
N ALA A 40 -0.10 0.26 -2.70
CA ALA A 40 0.76 0.39 -1.53
C ALA A 40 1.40 -0.96 -1.15
N SER A 41 1.33 -1.33 0.10
CA SER A 41 1.83 -2.58 0.69
C SER A 41 1.20 -2.79 2.07
N ALA A 42 1.27 -3.99 2.60
CA ALA A 42 1.01 -4.25 4.03
C ALA A 42 1.95 -3.45 4.95
N ALA A 43 3.11 -3.03 4.45
CA ALA A 43 4.03 -2.10 5.10
C ALA A 43 3.38 -0.75 5.48
N ALA A 44 2.25 -0.41 4.88
CA ALA A 44 1.50 0.82 5.20
C ALA A 44 0.79 0.80 6.57
N PHE A 45 0.72 -0.35 7.23
CA PHE A 45 -0.13 -0.53 8.41
C PHE A 45 0.58 -0.30 9.75
N CYS A 46 1.90 -0.37 9.77
CA CYS A 46 2.71 -0.20 10.98
C CYS A 46 4.15 0.18 10.62
N PRO A 47 4.91 0.79 11.54
CA PRO A 47 6.34 1.05 11.36
C PRO A 47 7.15 -0.25 11.44
N ALA A 48 8.29 -0.30 10.73
CA ALA A 48 9.24 -1.41 10.87
C ALA A 48 10.69 -0.92 10.79
N PRO A 49 11.61 -1.54 11.56
CA PRO A 49 13.04 -1.28 11.44
C PRO A 49 13.61 -1.79 10.10
N TYR A 50 14.80 -1.35 9.74
CA TYR A 50 15.60 -1.71 8.56
C TYR A 50 15.01 -1.32 7.19
N MET A 51 13.71 -1.01 7.13
CA MET A 51 13.01 -0.53 5.94
C MET A 51 12.13 0.69 6.25
N ALA A 52 12.51 1.51 7.21
CA ALA A 52 11.70 2.60 7.75
C ALA A 52 11.18 3.54 6.66
N GLU A 53 12.04 3.95 5.71
CA GLU A 53 11.66 4.84 4.62
C GLU A 53 10.60 4.20 3.70
N TYR A 54 10.76 2.91 3.38
CA TYR A 54 9.78 2.20 2.57
C TYR A 54 8.41 2.15 3.26
N TYR A 55 8.38 1.77 4.54
CA TYR A 55 7.15 1.72 5.33
C TYR A 55 6.49 3.09 5.42
N ALA A 56 7.29 4.14 5.66
CA ALA A 56 6.80 5.53 5.68
C ALA A 56 6.18 5.96 4.34
N THR A 57 6.83 5.67 3.21
CA THR A 57 6.28 6.01 1.89
C THR A 57 4.97 5.26 1.58
N LYS A 58 4.84 4.01 2.01
CA LYS A 58 3.61 3.23 1.82
C LYS A 58 2.49 3.67 2.76
N ALA A 59 2.82 4.09 3.98
CA ALA A 59 1.88 4.71 4.91
C ALA A 59 1.37 6.06 4.39
N TYR A 60 2.26 6.89 3.82
CA TYR A 60 1.88 8.13 3.14
C TYR A 60 0.81 7.87 2.07
N LEU A 61 1.09 6.96 1.12
CA LEU A 61 0.17 6.66 0.04
C LEU A 61 -1.18 6.11 0.56
N PHE A 62 -1.14 5.28 1.60
CA PHE A 62 -2.33 4.73 2.23
C PHE A 62 -3.23 5.83 2.81
N ARG A 63 -2.66 6.76 3.58
CA ARG A 63 -3.40 7.88 4.18
C ARG A 63 -3.90 8.85 3.13
N LEU A 64 -3.10 9.17 2.13
CA LEU A 64 -3.47 10.02 1.00
C LEU A 64 -4.72 9.50 0.28
N VAL A 65 -4.74 8.20 -0.06
CA VAL A 65 -5.87 7.58 -0.76
C VAL A 65 -7.14 7.57 0.10
N LEU A 66 -7.01 7.34 1.41
CA LEU A 66 -8.17 7.40 2.31
C LEU A 66 -8.77 8.82 2.39
N GLY A 67 -7.93 9.85 2.47
CA GLY A 67 -8.36 11.24 2.43
C GLY A 67 -9.10 11.56 1.13
N TYR A 68 -8.48 11.32 -0.01
CA TYR A 68 -9.12 11.54 -1.32
C TYR A 68 -10.40 10.73 -1.51
N ARG A 69 -10.45 9.52 -0.96
CA ARG A 69 -11.70 8.73 -1.00
C ARG A 69 -12.85 9.44 -0.32
N GLN A 70 -12.59 10.04 0.86
CA GLN A 70 -13.62 10.78 1.60
C GLN A 70 -14.03 12.06 0.85
N GLU A 71 -13.06 12.85 0.37
CA GLU A 71 -13.33 14.03 -0.43
C GLU A 71 -14.21 13.73 -1.66
N LEU A 72 -13.91 12.65 -2.39
CA LEU A 72 -14.72 12.22 -3.54
C LEU A 72 -16.14 11.80 -3.16
N ILE A 73 -16.33 11.23 -1.97
CA ILE A 73 -17.67 10.90 -1.45
C ILE A 73 -18.44 12.18 -1.13
N ASP A 74 -17.82 13.11 -0.42
CA ASP A 74 -18.46 14.39 0.01
C ASP A 74 -18.85 15.23 -1.23
N GLN A 75 -18.03 15.21 -2.27
CA GLN A 75 -18.26 15.85 -3.57
C GLN A 75 -19.28 15.10 -4.44
N LYS A 76 -19.81 13.97 -4.00
CA LYS A 76 -20.69 13.07 -4.80
C LYS A 76 -20.08 12.69 -6.16
N SER A 77 -18.74 12.60 -6.21
CA SER A 77 -18.02 12.27 -7.43
C SER A 77 -18.32 10.85 -7.90
N LYS A 78 -18.40 10.67 -9.23
CA LYS A 78 -18.48 9.36 -9.88
C LYS A 78 -17.13 8.61 -9.87
N VAL A 79 -16.03 9.30 -9.58
CA VAL A 79 -14.70 8.70 -9.48
C VAL A 79 -14.60 7.90 -8.19
N LYS A 80 -14.12 6.66 -8.29
CA LYS A 80 -13.87 5.77 -7.14
C LYS A 80 -12.39 5.48 -7.04
N ILE A 81 -11.80 5.69 -5.86
CA ILE A 81 -10.40 5.36 -5.60
C ILE A 81 -10.31 4.20 -4.61
N SER A 82 -9.41 3.27 -4.88
CA SER A 82 -9.10 2.11 -4.04
C SER A 82 -7.60 2.02 -3.83
N ILE A 83 -7.20 1.41 -2.71
CA ILE A 83 -5.80 1.12 -2.41
C ILE A 83 -5.59 -0.38 -2.19
N LEU A 84 -4.64 -0.94 -2.89
CA LEU A 84 -4.18 -2.30 -2.73
C LEU A 84 -3.02 -2.34 -1.74
N CYS A 85 -3.15 -3.13 -0.69
CA CYS A 85 -2.12 -3.35 0.32
C CYS A 85 -1.77 -4.84 0.38
N PRO A 86 -0.95 -5.36 -0.56
CA PRO A 86 -0.56 -6.75 -0.55
C PRO A 86 0.52 -7.01 0.50
N GLY A 87 0.56 -8.23 1.03
CA GLY A 87 1.76 -8.78 1.64
C GLY A 87 2.78 -9.19 0.57
N PRO A 88 3.76 -10.05 0.89
CA PRO A 88 4.73 -10.54 -0.08
C PRO A 88 4.05 -11.17 -1.30
N VAL A 89 4.51 -10.78 -2.48
CA VAL A 89 4.03 -11.27 -3.78
C VAL A 89 5.22 -11.83 -4.53
N LYS A 90 5.06 -12.99 -5.17
CA LYS A 90 6.11 -13.60 -6.01
C LYS A 90 6.41 -12.69 -7.19
N THR A 91 7.43 -11.86 -7.06
CA THR A 91 7.96 -10.90 -8.03
C THR A 91 9.45 -10.72 -7.73
N ASN A 92 10.15 -9.93 -8.53
CA ASN A 92 11.57 -9.60 -8.30
C ASN A 92 11.78 -8.58 -7.15
N PHE A 93 10.73 -8.28 -6.36
CA PHE A 93 10.83 -7.26 -5.31
C PHE A 93 11.82 -7.65 -4.21
N GLU A 94 11.87 -8.92 -3.79
CA GLU A 94 12.80 -9.39 -2.75
C GLU A 94 14.24 -9.19 -3.19
N GLU A 95 14.55 -9.45 -4.46
CA GLU A 95 15.88 -9.25 -5.05
C GLU A 95 16.23 -7.76 -5.13
N VAL A 96 15.34 -6.93 -5.68
CA VAL A 96 15.55 -5.48 -5.83
C VAL A 96 15.69 -4.77 -4.48
N ALA A 97 14.91 -5.17 -3.51
CA ALA A 97 14.92 -4.59 -2.17
C ALA A 97 15.98 -5.22 -1.25
N ASN A 98 16.66 -6.28 -1.70
CA ASN A 98 17.61 -7.07 -0.91
C ASN A 98 17.02 -7.53 0.43
N VAL A 99 15.82 -8.10 0.39
CA VAL A 99 15.11 -8.60 1.58
C VAL A 99 14.58 -10.01 1.32
N LYS A 100 14.45 -10.80 2.38
CA LYS A 100 13.77 -12.11 2.34
C LYS A 100 12.58 -12.08 3.29
N PHE A 101 11.40 -12.37 2.77
CA PHE A 101 10.23 -12.48 3.60
C PHE A 101 10.07 -13.90 4.16
N GLN A 102 9.86 -14.01 5.46
CA GLN A 102 9.56 -15.30 6.12
C GLN A 102 8.11 -15.75 5.90
N ILE A 103 7.28 -14.89 5.33
CA ILE A 103 5.87 -15.13 5.09
C ILE A 103 5.67 -15.64 3.66
N LYS A 104 4.85 -16.67 3.50
CA LYS A 104 4.54 -17.27 2.18
C LYS A 104 3.98 -16.21 1.23
N SER A 105 4.69 -15.97 0.13
CA SER A 105 4.30 -15.04 -0.92
C SER A 105 3.10 -15.56 -1.73
N LEU A 106 2.18 -14.69 -2.08
CA LEU A 106 1.09 -14.97 -3.01
C LEU A 106 1.58 -14.84 -4.47
N SER A 107 0.97 -15.58 -5.40
CA SER A 107 1.23 -15.33 -6.82
C SER A 107 0.62 -14.00 -7.27
N ALA A 108 1.31 -13.29 -8.16
CA ALA A 108 0.84 -12.02 -8.72
C ALA A 108 -0.56 -12.15 -9.33
N GLU A 109 -0.81 -13.23 -10.05
CA GLU A 109 -2.11 -13.52 -10.66
C GLU A 109 -3.25 -13.59 -9.63
N LYS A 110 -3.05 -14.30 -8.51
CA LYS A 110 -4.05 -14.38 -7.43
C LYS A 110 -4.33 -13.02 -6.82
N VAL A 111 -3.28 -12.21 -6.60
CA VAL A 111 -3.40 -10.84 -6.08
C VAL A 111 -4.20 -9.98 -7.03
N VAL A 112 -3.90 -10.01 -8.34
CA VAL A 112 -4.60 -9.23 -9.36
C VAL A 112 -6.08 -9.63 -9.46
N LYS A 113 -6.38 -10.92 -9.61
CA LYS A 113 -7.77 -11.41 -9.68
C LYS A 113 -8.58 -10.99 -8.44
N TYR A 114 -8.02 -11.15 -7.26
CA TYR A 114 -8.66 -10.72 -6.01
C TYR A 114 -8.91 -9.21 -6.01
N THR A 115 -7.91 -8.42 -6.39
CA THR A 115 -7.95 -6.95 -6.40
C THR A 115 -9.04 -6.42 -7.31
N ILE A 116 -9.08 -6.88 -8.56
CA ILE A 116 -10.10 -6.47 -9.54
C ILE A 116 -11.51 -6.81 -9.03
N LYS A 117 -11.71 -8.02 -8.48
CA LYS A 117 -13.00 -8.42 -7.89
C LYS A 117 -13.44 -7.50 -6.75
N LYS A 118 -12.50 -7.04 -5.91
CA LYS A 118 -12.81 -6.13 -4.79
C LYS A 118 -13.00 -4.68 -5.24
N GLN A 119 -12.21 -4.22 -6.20
CA GLN A 119 -12.37 -2.89 -6.79
C GLN A 119 -13.71 -2.74 -7.51
N LYS A 120 -14.15 -3.76 -8.27
CA LYS A 120 -15.49 -3.77 -8.89
C LYS A 120 -16.61 -3.57 -7.85
N LYS A 121 -16.41 -4.05 -6.61
CA LYS A 121 -17.33 -3.87 -5.47
C LYS A 121 -17.07 -2.57 -4.68
N ASN A 122 -16.33 -1.62 -5.24
CA ASN A 122 -15.98 -0.33 -4.63
C ASN A 122 -15.32 -0.43 -3.23
N LYS A 123 -14.60 -1.52 -2.94
CA LYS A 123 -13.82 -1.63 -1.70
C LYS A 123 -12.67 -0.63 -1.72
N THR A 124 -12.60 0.21 -0.68
CA THR A 124 -11.54 1.24 -0.56
C THR A 124 -10.20 0.60 -0.25
N VAL A 125 -10.12 -0.22 0.80
CA VAL A 125 -8.89 -0.93 1.19
C VAL A 125 -8.99 -2.38 0.76
N ILE A 126 -8.04 -2.81 -0.05
CA ILE A 126 -7.97 -4.16 -0.62
C ILE A 126 -6.73 -4.87 -0.09
N VAL A 127 -6.93 -5.88 0.75
CA VAL A 127 -5.85 -6.65 1.38
C VAL A 127 -5.97 -8.11 0.96
N PRO A 128 -5.13 -8.60 0.03
CA PRO A 128 -5.09 -10.01 -0.34
C PRO A 128 -4.48 -10.88 0.78
N GLY A 129 -5.02 -12.08 0.96
CA GLY A 129 -4.53 -13.05 1.95
C GLY A 129 -5.12 -12.88 3.36
N ALA A 130 -5.53 -14.00 3.96
CA ALA A 130 -6.19 -13.98 5.29
C ALA A 130 -5.24 -13.51 6.40
N MET A 131 -3.99 -13.98 6.39
CA MET A 131 -2.99 -13.61 7.37
C MET A 131 -2.69 -12.11 7.36
N ILE A 132 -2.54 -11.50 6.20
CA ILE A 132 -2.29 -10.04 6.07
C ILE A 132 -3.52 -9.25 6.51
N LYS A 133 -4.73 -9.73 6.24
CA LYS A 133 -5.95 -9.10 6.76
C LYS A 133 -6.01 -9.13 8.28
N CYS A 134 -5.66 -10.26 8.88
CA CYS A 134 -5.59 -10.40 10.33
C CYS A 134 -4.56 -9.42 10.91
N GLY A 135 -3.35 -9.37 10.33
CA GLY A 135 -2.32 -8.41 10.71
C GLY A 135 -2.78 -6.96 10.58
N HIS A 136 -3.46 -6.60 9.49
CA HIS A 136 -4.06 -5.27 9.33
C HIS A 136 -5.12 -4.95 10.39
N PHE A 137 -5.95 -5.93 10.75
CA PHE A 137 -6.94 -5.74 11.81
C PHE A 137 -6.27 -5.51 13.16
N LEU A 138 -5.30 -6.34 13.51
CA LEU A 138 -4.55 -6.23 14.77
C LEU A 138 -3.72 -4.95 14.85
N SER A 139 -3.16 -4.48 13.74
CA SER A 139 -2.36 -3.24 13.71
C SER A 139 -3.14 -1.98 14.14
N LYS A 140 -4.47 -2.02 14.08
CA LYS A 140 -5.32 -0.90 14.54
C LYS A 140 -5.33 -0.74 16.06
N PHE A 141 -5.01 -1.80 16.79
CA PHE A 141 -5.02 -1.84 18.25
C PHE A 141 -3.60 -1.98 18.83
N ALA A 142 -2.63 -2.27 17.99
CA ALA A 142 -1.26 -2.47 18.42
C ALA A 142 -0.58 -1.13 18.72
N ASN A 143 0.16 -1.08 19.83
CA ASN A 143 1.09 0.00 20.10
C ASN A 143 2.25 -0.07 19.08
N GLU A 144 2.68 1.07 18.54
CA GLU A 144 3.74 1.16 17.53
C GLU A 144 5.06 0.55 18.00
N LYS A 145 5.43 0.71 19.28
CA LYS A 145 6.61 0.07 19.87
C LYS A 145 6.52 -1.45 19.84
N PHE A 146 5.34 -2.00 20.11
CA PHE A 146 5.10 -3.43 20.03
C PHE A 146 5.18 -3.93 18.57
N ALA A 147 4.56 -3.20 17.64
CA ALA A 147 4.64 -3.50 16.21
C ALA A 147 6.10 -3.53 15.70
N CYS A 148 6.90 -2.52 16.05
CA CYS A 148 8.34 -2.49 15.74
C CYS A 148 9.08 -3.73 16.28
N LYS A 149 8.84 -4.12 17.55
CA LYS A 149 9.50 -5.31 18.16
C LYS A 149 9.12 -6.62 17.44
N VAL A 150 7.86 -6.75 17.04
CA VAL A 150 7.39 -7.94 16.31
C VAL A 150 8.03 -7.98 14.93
N LEU A 151 8.04 -6.86 14.21
CA LEU A 151 8.59 -6.77 12.87
C LEU A 151 10.13 -6.82 12.85
N ASP A 152 10.80 -6.39 13.91
CA ASP A 152 12.26 -6.59 14.08
C ASP A 152 12.62 -8.08 13.99
N LYS A 153 11.85 -8.93 14.66
CA LYS A 153 12.07 -10.39 14.59
C LYS A 153 11.81 -10.99 13.21
N VAL A 154 10.90 -10.38 12.45
CA VAL A 154 10.53 -10.85 11.09
C VAL A 154 11.46 -10.30 10.01
N ALA A 155 12.02 -9.10 10.23
CA ALA A 155 12.84 -8.38 9.26
C ALA A 155 14.35 -8.57 9.46
N LYS A 156 14.79 -9.21 10.55
CA LYS A 156 16.23 -9.51 10.74
C LYS A 156 16.72 -10.34 9.57
N ASN A 157 17.53 -9.69 8.75
CA ASN A 157 18.24 -10.35 7.68
C ASN A 157 19.26 -11.33 8.33
N PRO A 158 19.25 -12.63 8.03
CA PRO A 158 20.20 -13.57 8.62
C PRO A 158 21.67 -13.30 8.27
N ASN A 159 21.95 -12.26 7.47
CA ASN A 159 23.29 -11.88 6.99
C ASN A 159 23.82 -10.55 7.58
N ASN A 160 23.22 -10.02 8.66
CA ASN A 160 23.78 -8.92 9.46
C ASN A 160 24.10 -9.39 10.87
#